data_a4e17450f35c03a0bfd2c62150ce3545
#
_entry.id   a4e17450f35c03a0bfd2c62150ce3545
#
_cell.length_a   1.000
_cell.length_b   1.000
_cell.length_c   1.000
_cell.angle_alpha   90.00
_cell.angle_beta   90.00
_cell.angle_gamma   90.00
#
_symmetry.space_group_name_H-M   'P 1'
#
loop_
_entity.id
_entity.type
_entity.pdbx_description
1 polymer ?
#
loop_
_entity_poly.entity_id
_entity_poly.type
_entity_poly.pdbx_seq_one_letter_code
_entity_poly.pdbx_strand_id
1 'polypeptide(L)'
;MKVGLHFDAATGAWQYPKGAAPSSHIVKACDGGFSLQTINEAVCMATAVRLGFDAAECRLIPIDGSDPLLAVKRFDRIDAGSEFLHRLHQEDFFQALPKFGDKYEPTDGNYANNCAKLINEESANPFGDRAMLFSRLVFDWSVGNADNHLKNHSMLWSDDWSRKSLAPLYDVTSTTVYPEVDREMGVSFGGSRRVDQVTRSEVAATAKACGVGEKRGLMELDETIEEFPAALQASVEAICDQGFELAEEMGDRIKKDFLKRRELMA
;
A
#
# COMPACT_ATOMS: atom_id res chain seq x y z
N MET A 1 3.22 4.60 16.49
CA MET A 1 3.92 3.45 17.16
C MET A 1 3.51 2.14 16.50
N LYS A 2 4.46 1.17 16.25
CA LYS A 2 4.18 -0.16 15.66
C LYS A 2 4.73 -1.27 16.55
N VAL A 3 3.99 -2.38 16.75
CA VAL A 3 4.41 -3.55 17.53
C VAL A 3 3.96 -4.84 16.86
N GLY A 4 4.81 -5.88 16.88
CA GLY A 4 4.48 -7.22 16.41
C GLY A 4 3.78 -8.03 17.50
N LEU A 5 2.54 -8.46 17.26
CA LEU A 5 1.77 -9.30 18.18
C LEU A 5 1.31 -10.60 17.50
N HIS A 6 1.03 -11.62 18.28
CA HIS A 6 0.35 -12.83 17.86
C HIS A 6 -1.13 -12.74 18.23
N PHE A 7 -2.01 -13.00 17.27
CA PHE A 7 -3.44 -13.14 17.52
C PHE A 7 -3.80 -14.61 17.55
N ASP A 8 -4.29 -15.06 18.69
CA ASP A 8 -4.81 -16.41 18.87
C ASP A 8 -6.28 -16.44 18.45
N ALA A 9 -6.56 -17.02 17.32
CA ALA A 9 -7.93 -17.08 16.79
C ALA A 9 -8.86 -17.98 17.62
N ALA A 10 -8.34 -18.94 18.39
CA ALA A 10 -9.13 -19.84 19.21
C ALA A 10 -9.65 -19.15 20.48
N THR A 11 -8.87 -18.25 21.05
CA THR A 11 -9.21 -17.53 22.29
C THR A 11 -9.62 -16.08 22.05
N GLY A 12 -9.34 -15.52 20.87
CA GLY A 12 -9.52 -14.09 20.56
C GLY A 12 -8.49 -13.19 21.25
N ALA A 13 -7.44 -13.74 21.85
CA ALA A 13 -6.46 -12.99 22.63
C ALA A 13 -5.28 -12.50 21.81
N TRP A 14 -4.79 -11.30 22.14
CA TRP A 14 -3.53 -10.77 21.65
C TRP A 14 -2.40 -11.14 22.60
N GLN A 15 -1.32 -11.69 22.05
CA GLN A 15 -0.17 -12.17 22.81
C GLN A 15 1.11 -11.51 22.33
N TYR A 16 2.00 -11.20 23.28
CA TYR A 16 3.35 -10.75 22.95
C TYR A 16 4.24 -11.95 22.65
N PRO A 17 4.80 -12.09 21.43
CA PRO A 17 5.65 -13.23 21.09
C PRO A 17 6.91 -13.25 21.96
N LYS A 18 7.27 -14.43 22.48
CA LYS A 18 8.48 -14.64 23.30
C LYS A 18 9.50 -15.49 22.54
N GLY A 19 10.78 -15.17 22.71
CA GLY A 19 11.86 -15.92 22.09
C GLY A 19 11.78 -15.93 20.56
N ALA A 20 11.74 -17.12 19.95
CA ALA A 20 11.67 -17.30 18.50
C ALA A 20 10.24 -17.30 17.95
N ALA A 21 9.20 -17.24 18.80
CA ALA A 21 7.81 -17.24 18.35
C ALA A 21 7.53 -16.08 17.38
N PRO A 22 6.90 -16.31 16.22
CA PRO A 22 6.61 -15.26 15.26
C PRO A 22 5.37 -14.46 15.68
N SER A 23 5.37 -13.15 15.37
CA SER A 23 4.15 -12.36 15.38
C SER A 23 3.29 -12.72 14.16
N SER A 24 1.97 -12.76 14.33
CA SER A 24 1.01 -12.94 13.21
C SER A 24 0.56 -11.61 12.61
N HIS A 25 0.65 -10.52 13.39
CA HIS A 25 0.18 -9.19 13.00
C HIS A 25 1.20 -8.11 13.38
N ILE A 26 1.10 -6.99 12.67
CA ILE A 26 1.69 -5.71 13.07
C ILE A 26 0.53 -4.85 13.55
N VAL A 27 0.57 -4.43 14.81
CA VAL A 27 -0.43 -3.54 15.40
C VAL A 27 0.14 -2.14 15.44
N LYS A 28 -0.61 -1.20 14.87
CA LYS A 28 -0.25 0.22 14.75
C LYS A 28 -1.16 1.05 15.64
N ALA A 29 -0.59 2.05 16.32
CA ALA A 29 -1.34 3.08 17.03
C ALA A 29 -1.01 4.45 16.47
N CYS A 30 -1.95 5.38 16.54
CA CYS A 30 -1.66 6.79 16.26
C CYS A 30 -0.52 7.27 17.17
N ASP A 31 0.39 8.06 16.62
CA ASP A 31 1.51 8.62 17.39
C ASP A 31 1.28 10.07 17.82
N GLY A 32 0.07 10.60 17.56
CA GLY A 32 -0.35 11.96 17.90
C GLY A 32 0.10 13.01 16.87
N GLY A 33 0.83 12.63 15.83
CA GLY A 33 1.24 13.56 14.76
C GLY A 33 0.12 13.89 13.79
N PHE A 34 -0.71 12.89 13.44
CA PHE A 34 -1.80 13.03 12.46
C PHE A 34 -3.09 12.44 13.01
N SER A 35 -4.21 13.17 12.83
CA SER A 35 -5.52 12.69 13.23
C SER A 35 -5.98 11.53 12.35
N LEU A 36 -6.69 10.54 12.93
CA LEU A 36 -7.32 9.43 12.21
C LEU A 36 -6.35 8.56 11.38
N GLN A 37 -5.06 8.50 11.74
CA GLN A 37 -4.03 7.82 10.94
C GLN A 37 -4.35 6.33 10.73
N THR A 38 -4.83 5.63 11.74
CA THR A 38 -5.19 4.20 11.65
C THR A 38 -6.46 3.98 10.82
N ILE A 39 -7.43 4.88 10.91
CA ILE A 39 -8.65 4.85 10.09
C ILE A 39 -8.30 5.15 8.63
N ASN A 40 -7.42 6.12 8.37
CA ASN A 40 -6.92 6.44 7.03
C ASN A 40 -6.34 5.20 6.34
N GLU A 41 -5.40 4.51 6.99
CA GLU A 41 -4.80 3.30 6.44
C GLU A 41 -5.86 2.20 6.24
N ALA A 42 -6.78 2.00 7.20
CA ALA A 42 -7.86 1.03 7.08
C ALA A 42 -8.76 1.31 5.86
N VAL A 43 -9.16 2.57 5.65
CA VAL A 43 -9.97 2.99 4.49
C VAL A 43 -9.22 2.77 3.18
N CYS A 44 -7.94 3.17 3.09
CA CYS A 44 -7.14 2.98 1.88
C CYS A 44 -6.94 1.49 1.56
N MET A 45 -6.60 0.66 2.54
CA MET A 45 -6.41 -0.76 2.35
C MET A 45 -7.71 -1.49 1.97
N ALA A 46 -8.85 -1.13 2.59
CA ALA A 46 -10.16 -1.66 2.21
C ALA A 46 -10.56 -1.26 0.78
N THR A 47 -10.20 -0.03 0.36
CA THR A 47 -10.44 0.45 -1.00
C THR A 47 -9.60 -0.33 -2.01
N ALA A 48 -8.33 -0.62 -1.69
CA ALA A 48 -7.47 -1.45 -2.53
C ALA A 48 -8.08 -2.84 -2.77
N VAL A 49 -8.56 -3.51 -1.72
CA VAL A 49 -9.21 -4.82 -1.84
C VAL A 49 -10.44 -4.76 -2.75
N ARG A 50 -11.26 -3.70 -2.68
CA ARG A 50 -12.44 -3.51 -3.53
C ARG A 50 -12.12 -3.27 -4.99
N LEU A 51 -10.96 -2.68 -5.26
CA LEU A 51 -10.41 -2.52 -6.61
C LEU A 51 -9.66 -3.75 -7.11
N GLY A 52 -9.71 -4.87 -6.38
CA GLY A 52 -9.15 -6.15 -6.79
C GLY A 52 -7.67 -6.36 -6.47
N PHE A 53 -7.05 -5.50 -5.68
CA PHE A 53 -5.66 -5.72 -5.26
C PHE A 53 -5.56 -6.88 -4.25
N ASP A 54 -4.55 -7.71 -4.42
CA ASP A 54 -4.05 -8.56 -3.35
C ASP A 54 -3.37 -7.65 -2.31
N ALA A 55 -3.98 -7.50 -1.15
CA ALA A 55 -3.56 -6.57 -0.11
C ALA A 55 -3.54 -7.23 1.27
N ALA A 56 -2.65 -6.77 2.14
CA ALA A 56 -2.57 -7.25 3.51
C ALA A 56 -3.91 -7.02 4.23
N GLU A 57 -4.43 -8.06 4.87
CA GLU A 57 -5.67 -8.00 5.64
C GLU A 57 -5.51 -7.04 6.83
N CYS A 58 -6.41 -6.06 6.92
CA CYS A 58 -6.41 -5.04 7.97
C CYS A 58 -7.72 -5.07 8.76
N ARG A 59 -7.63 -4.83 10.07
CA ARG A 59 -8.80 -4.59 10.91
C ARG A 59 -8.54 -3.53 11.96
N LEU A 60 -9.55 -2.73 12.25
CA LEU A 60 -9.52 -1.78 13.36
C LEU A 60 -9.88 -2.51 14.67
N ILE A 61 -9.21 -2.12 15.76
CA ILE A 61 -9.48 -2.60 17.12
C ILE A 61 -9.90 -1.39 17.94
N PRO A 62 -11.13 -1.37 18.46
CA PRO A 62 -11.62 -0.25 19.27
C PRO A 62 -10.86 -0.16 20.59
N ILE A 63 -10.56 1.06 21.01
CA ILE A 63 -9.96 1.38 22.30
C ILE A 63 -10.83 2.46 22.97
N ASP A 64 -11.30 2.18 24.17
CA ASP A 64 -12.15 3.12 24.90
C ASP A 64 -11.44 4.47 25.13
N GLY A 65 -12.06 5.53 24.66
CA GLY A 65 -11.58 6.91 24.84
C GLY A 65 -10.32 7.28 24.04
N SER A 66 -9.95 6.48 23.03
CA SER A 66 -8.77 6.71 22.18
C SER A 66 -9.04 6.37 20.72
N ASP A 67 -8.15 6.82 19.83
CA ASP A 67 -8.15 6.35 18.44
C ASP A 67 -8.01 4.82 18.39
N PRO A 68 -8.69 4.14 17.45
CA PRO A 68 -8.57 2.69 17.30
C PRO A 68 -7.16 2.29 16.90
N LEU A 69 -6.76 1.08 17.29
CA LEU A 69 -5.55 0.47 16.73
C LEU A 69 -5.86 -0.13 15.36
N LEU A 70 -4.85 -0.22 14.50
CA LEU A 70 -4.92 -0.96 13.26
C LEU A 70 -4.07 -2.22 13.36
N ALA A 71 -4.69 -3.39 13.24
CA ALA A 71 -4.00 -4.66 13.12
C ALA A 71 -3.89 -5.06 11.65
N VAL A 72 -2.66 -5.19 11.17
CA VAL A 72 -2.32 -5.65 9.83
C VAL A 72 -1.79 -7.06 9.92
N LYS A 73 -2.48 -8.01 9.28
CA LYS A 73 -2.04 -9.40 9.22
C LYS A 73 -0.80 -9.52 8.34
N ARG A 74 0.20 -10.22 8.85
CA ARG A 74 1.45 -10.40 8.13
C ARG A 74 1.28 -11.42 7.01
N PHE A 75 1.48 -10.99 5.78
CA PHE A 75 1.45 -11.84 4.58
C PHE A 75 2.66 -12.80 4.51
N ASP A 76 3.75 -12.47 5.20
CA ASP A 76 4.96 -13.28 5.29
C ASP A 76 4.89 -14.33 6.46
N ARG A 77 3.68 -14.69 6.87
CA ARG A 77 3.40 -15.71 7.88
C ARG A 77 2.35 -16.67 7.34
N ILE A 78 2.73 -17.95 7.27
CA ILE A 78 1.84 -19.01 6.82
C ILE A 78 1.63 -20.05 7.92
N ASP A 79 0.44 -20.63 7.97
CA ASP A 79 0.16 -21.81 8.76
C ASP A 79 0.59 -23.05 7.95
N ALA A 80 1.71 -23.66 8.36
CA ALA A 80 2.23 -24.87 7.74
C ALA A 80 1.83 -26.14 8.53
N GLY A 81 0.81 -26.05 9.40
CA GLY A 81 0.37 -27.16 10.26
C GLY A 81 1.32 -27.51 11.39
N SER A 82 2.26 -26.61 11.70
CA SER A 82 3.20 -26.72 12.82
C SER A 82 2.68 -25.94 14.04
N GLU A 83 3.33 -26.14 15.20
CA GLU A 83 2.99 -25.40 16.44
C GLU A 83 3.11 -23.87 16.28
N PHE A 84 3.97 -23.39 15.36
CA PHE A 84 4.19 -21.97 15.11
C PHE A 84 4.01 -21.64 13.64
N LEU A 85 3.59 -20.39 13.37
CA LEU A 85 3.55 -19.86 12.02
C LEU A 85 4.93 -19.93 11.36
N HIS A 86 4.95 -20.38 10.11
CA HIS A 86 6.16 -20.39 9.32
C HIS A 86 6.43 -18.99 8.74
N ARG A 87 7.70 -18.59 8.68
CA ARG A 87 8.12 -17.29 8.15
C ARG A 87 8.58 -17.44 6.71
N LEU A 88 7.90 -16.77 5.80
CA LEU A 88 8.42 -16.58 4.44
C LEU A 88 9.48 -15.48 4.46
N HIS A 89 10.49 -15.63 3.62
CA HIS A 89 11.47 -14.57 3.41
C HIS A 89 10.87 -13.47 2.53
N GLN A 90 11.06 -12.22 2.96
CA GLN A 90 10.72 -11.05 2.15
C GLN A 90 11.88 -10.05 2.17
N GLU A 91 11.99 -9.29 1.10
CA GLU A 91 12.99 -8.24 0.94
C GLU A 91 12.31 -7.02 0.32
N ASP A 92 12.36 -5.87 0.99
CA ASP A 92 11.82 -4.64 0.42
C ASP A 92 12.71 -4.13 -0.74
N PHE A 93 12.14 -3.30 -1.62
CA PHE A 93 12.86 -2.83 -2.80
C PHE A 93 14.05 -1.94 -2.44
N PHE A 94 14.05 -1.30 -1.29
CA PHE A 94 15.20 -0.56 -0.81
C PHE A 94 16.37 -1.49 -0.47
N GLN A 95 16.09 -2.68 0.07
CA GLN A 95 17.09 -3.72 0.34
C GLN A 95 17.56 -4.38 -0.97
N ALA A 96 16.62 -4.72 -1.86
CA ALA A 96 16.90 -5.41 -3.12
C ALA A 96 17.63 -4.54 -4.15
N LEU A 97 17.53 -3.20 -4.03
CA LEU A 97 18.17 -2.22 -4.91
C LEU A 97 19.32 -1.48 -4.18
N PRO A 98 20.43 -2.13 -3.86
CA PRO A 98 21.44 -1.63 -2.91
C PRO A 98 22.22 -0.38 -3.36
N LYS A 99 21.97 0.14 -4.55
CA LYS A 99 22.65 1.30 -5.12
C LYS A 99 21.98 2.64 -4.77
N PHE A 100 20.83 2.62 -4.11
CA PHE A 100 20.08 3.82 -3.75
C PHE A 100 20.44 4.28 -2.34
N GLY A 101 20.80 5.55 -2.21
CA GLY A 101 21.17 6.14 -0.92
C GLY A 101 19.97 6.43 -0.02
N ASP A 102 18.75 6.50 -0.58
CA ASP A 102 17.52 6.83 0.14
C ASP A 102 16.35 5.96 -0.32
N LYS A 103 15.40 5.74 0.57
CA LYS A 103 14.12 5.07 0.28
C LYS A 103 13.19 5.93 -0.58
N TYR A 104 13.35 7.25 -0.56
CA TYR A 104 12.66 8.22 -1.41
C TYR A 104 13.46 8.52 -2.67
N GLU A 105 12.74 8.72 -3.77
CA GLU A 105 13.36 8.99 -5.06
C GLU A 105 14.09 10.35 -5.07
N PRO A 106 15.40 10.39 -5.42
CA PRO A 106 16.10 11.64 -5.62
C PRO A 106 15.64 12.36 -6.90
N THR A 107 16.01 13.63 -7.05
CA THR A 107 15.57 14.47 -8.18
C THR A 107 15.96 13.90 -9.56
N ASP A 108 17.07 13.16 -9.63
CA ASP A 108 17.59 12.48 -10.83
C ASP A 108 17.28 10.98 -10.83
N GLY A 109 16.38 10.53 -9.96
CA GLY A 109 16.00 9.13 -9.82
C GLY A 109 15.06 8.65 -10.94
N ASN A 110 14.90 7.33 -10.98
CA ASN A 110 13.94 6.67 -11.84
C ASN A 110 13.50 5.37 -11.18
N TYR A 111 12.86 5.49 -10.01
CA TYR A 111 12.55 4.34 -9.17
C TYR A 111 11.52 3.41 -9.80
N ALA A 112 10.49 3.92 -10.47
CA ALA A 112 9.51 3.10 -11.14
C ALA A 112 10.15 2.13 -12.16
N ASN A 113 11.09 2.65 -12.99
CA ASN A 113 11.81 1.83 -13.97
C ASN A 113 12.78 0.84 -13.29
N ASN A 114 13.43 1.25 -12.20
CA ASN A 114 14.36 0.37 -11.48
C ASN A 114 13.62 -0.75 -10.74
N CYS A 115 12.46 -0.45 -10.15
CA CYS A 115 11.57 -1.47 -9.57
C CYS A 115 11.06 -2.44 -10.62
N ALA A 116 10.66 -1.94 -11.81
CA ALA A 116 10.23 -2.78 -12.92
C ALA A 116 11.37 -3.69 -13.44
N LYS A 117 12.62 -3.21 -13.48
CA LYS A 117 13.78 -4.03 -13.81
C LYS A 117 14.04 -5.11 -12.77
N LEU A 118 14.01 -4.77 -11.48
CA LEU A 118 14.15 -5.74 -10.40
C LEU A 118 13.10 -6.86 -10.52
N ILE A 119 11.84 -6.50 -10.70
CA ILE A 119 10.76 -7.48 -10.89
C ILE A 119 11.03 -8.35 -12.14
N ASN A 120 11.50 -7.74 -13.24
CA ASN A 120 11.78 -8.49 -14.47
C ASN A 120 12.89 -9.52 -14.29
N GLU A 121 13.87 -9.25 -13.45
CA GLU A 121 15.02 -10.11 -13.18
C GLU A 121 14.70 -11.19 -12.15
N GLU A 122 13.89 -10.88 -11.15
CA GLU A 122 13.73 -11.69 -9.95
C GLU A 122 12.39 -12.43 -9.85
N SER A 123 11.33 -11.94 -10.50
CA SER A 123 9.99 -12.52 -10.35
C SER A 123 9.78 -13.77 -11.18
N ALA A 124 9.06 -14.74 -10.62
CA ALA A 124 8.56 -15.92 -11.35
C ALA A 124 7.43 -15.57 -12.35
N ASN A 125 6.78 -14.41 -12.20
CA ASN A 125 5.77 -13.86 -13.12
C ASN A 125 6.09 -12.40 -13.48
N PRO A 126 7.19 -12.12 -14.17
CA PRO A 126 7.68 -10.76 -14.36
C PRO A 126 6.70 -9.85 -15.09
N PHE A 127 5.89 -10.38 -16.01
CA PHE A 127 4.90 -9.59 -16.73
C PHE A 127 3.74 -9.17 -15.80
N GLY A 128 3.17 -10.12 -15.07
CA GLY A 128 2.07 -9.85 -14.13
C GLY A 128 2.48 -8.93 -12.99
N ASP A 129 3.64 -9.18 -12.39
CA ASP A 129 4.12 -8.39 -11.25
C ASP A 129 4.51 -6.95 -11.66
N ARG A 130 5.03 -6.72 -12.87
CA ARG A 130 5.27 -5.37 -13.39
C ARG A 130 3.98 -4.62 -13.69
N ALA A 131 2.99 -5.32 -14.24
CA ALA A 131 1.67 -4.74 -14.43
C ALA A 131 1.05 -4.37 -13.06
N MET A 132 1.14 -5.28 -12.08
CA MET A 132 0.67 -5.02 -10.72
C MET A 132 1.41 -3.85 -10.05
N LEU A 133 2.73 -3.70 -10.25
CA LEU A 133 3.47 -2.53 -9.77
C LEU A 133 2.88 -1.24 -10.35
N PHE A 134 2.63 -1.21 -11.65
CA PHE A 134 2.02 -0.04 -12.31
C PHE A 134 0.64 0.26 -11.72
N SER A 135 -0.24 -0.75 -11.59
CA SER A 135 -1.56 -0.60 -10.98
C SER A 135 -1.48 -0.01 -9.56
N ARG A 136 -0.52 -0.46 -8.75
CA ARG A 136 -0.29 0.08 -7.40
C ARG A 136 0.12 1.55 -7.42
N LEU A 137 0.98 1.96 -8.34
CA LEU A 137 1.35 3.37 -8.48
C LEU A 137 0.14 4.23 -8.87
N VAL A 138 -0.73 3.74 -9.77
CA VAL A 138 -1.99 4.41 -10.12
C VAL A 138 -2.91 4.49 -8.91
N PHE A 139 -3.00 3.44 -8.11
CA PHE A 139 -3.77 3.44 -6.87
C PHE A 139 -3.19 4.42 -5.83
N ASP A 140 -1.87 4.43 -5.61
CA ASP A 140 -1.18 5.38 -4.73
C ASP A 140 -1.49 6.82 -5.12
N TRP A 141 -1.45 7.12 -6.42
CA TRP A 141 -1.88 8.42 -6.93
C TRP A 141 -3.36 8.68 -6.63
N SER A 142 -4.23 7.69 -6.79
CA SER A 142 -5.68 7.83 -6.59
C SER A 142 -6.05 8.12 -5.13
N VAL A 143 -5.42 7.45 -4.16
CA VAL A 143 -5.64 7.74 -2.72
C VAL A 143 -4.87 8.96 -2.23
N GLY A 144 -3.89 9.45 -3.01
CA GLY A 144 -2.99 10.52 -2.58
C GLY A 144 -1.92 10.05 -1.60
N ASN A 145 -1.36 8.88 -1.82
CA ASN A 145 -0.23 8.36 -1.06
C ASN A 145 1.09 8.89 -1.63
N ALA A 146 1.65 9.94 -1.02
CA ALA A 146 2.98 10.41 -1.37
C ALA A 146 4.10 9.62 -0.64
N ASP A 147 3.78 8.88 0.43
CA ASP A 147 4.75 8.03 1.16
C ASP A 147 4.94 6.64 0.54
N ASN A 148 4.71 6.49 -0.76
CA ASN A 148 4.87 5.26 -1.53
C ASN A 148 6.34 4.91 -1.82
N HIS A 149 7.18 4.92 -0.80
CA HIS A 149 8.62 4.72 -0.95
C HIS A 149 9.03 3.25 -1.15
N LEU A 150 10.30 3.00 -1.52
CA LEU A 150 10.83 1.66 -1.85
C LEU A 150 10.61 0.60 -0.76
N LYS A 151 10.47 0.98 0.52
CA LYS A 151 10.20 0.01 1.60
C LYS A 151 8.73 -0.41 1.69
N ASN A 152 7.82 0.21 0.92
CA ASN A 152 6.41 -0.15 0.82
C ASN A 152 6.14 -1.12 -0.33
N HIS A 153 7.18 -1.58 -1.00
CA HIS A 153 7.14 -2.61 -2.04
C HIS A 153 8.14 -3.71 -1.68
N SER A 154 7.74 -4.97 -1.76
CA SER A 154 8.62 -6.10 -1.41
C SER A 154 8.49 -7.25 -2.41
N MET A 155 9.58 -8.00 -2.55
CA MET A 155 9.55 -9.34 -3.12
C MET A 155 9.36 -10.37 -2.00
N LEU A 156 8.53 -11.37 -2.26
CA LEU A 156 8.20 -12.45 -1.33
C LEU A 156 8.64 -13.79 -1.92
N TRP A 157 9.36 -14.60 -1.16
CA TRP A 157 9.73 -15.95 -1.56
C TRP A 157 8.63 -16.96 -1.21
N SER A 158 8.45 -17.96 -2.09
CA SER A 158 7.69 -19.15 -1.72
C SER A 158 8.40 -19.91 -0.59
N ASP A 159 7.64 -20.72 0.15
CA ASP A 159 8.16 -21.48 1.29
C ASP A 159 9.34 -22.41 0.93
N ASP A 160 9.31 -22.98 -0.25
CA ASP A 160 10.37 -23.83 -0.81
C ASP A 160 11.52 -23.04 -1.46
N TRP A 161 11.53 -21.73 -1.38
CA TRP A 161 12.51 -20.81 -1.96
C TRP A 161 12.66 -20.90 -3.49
N SER A 162 11.78 -21.61 -4.18
CA SER A 162 11.87 -21.83 -5.63
C SER A 162 11.38 -20.65 -6.47
N ARG A 163 10.56 -19.77 -5.90
CA ARG A 163 9.93 -18.66 -6.62
C ARG A 163 9.92 -17.38 -5.78
N LYS A 164 10.05 -16.27 -6.48
CA LYS A 164 9.79 -14.93 -5.94
C LYS A 164 8.60 -14.32 -6.67
N SER A 165 7.83 -13.50 -5.99
CA SER A 165 6.74 -12.70 -6.56
C SER A 165 6.65 -11.35 -5.85
N LEU A 166 5.96 -10.40 -6.46
CA LEU A 166 5.62 -9.15 -5.78
C LEU A 166 4.72 -9.49 -4.58
N ALA A 167 5.11 -9.03 -3.38
CA ALA A 167 4.34 -9.24 -2.16
C ALA A 167 2.95 -8.56 -2.24
N PRO A 168 1.94 -8.95 -1.46
CA PRO A 168 0.69 -8.22 -1.34
C PRO A 168 0.90 -6.72 -1.07
N LEU A 169 -0.06 -5.86 -1.44
CA LEU A 169 -0.03 -4.44 -1.13
C LEU A 169 -0.13 -4.22 0.38
N TYR A 170 0.64 -3.29 0.93
CA TYR A 170 0.64 -2.97 2.36
C TYR A 170 1.06 -1.52 2.64
N ASP A 171 0.70 -1.00 3.82
CA ASP A 171 1.14 0.31 4.34
C ASP A 171 0.74 1.49 3.42
N VAL A 172 -0.50 1.47 2.90
CA VAL A 172 -1.02 2.55 2.05
C VAL A 172 -1.89 3.49 2.86
N THR A 173 -1.54 4.77 2.81
CA THR A 173 -2.25 5.86 3.48
C THR A 173 -2.41 7.05 2.55
N SER A 174 -3.52 7.76 2.63
CA SER A 174 -3.67 9.06 1.98
C SER A 174 -2.88 10.12 2.76
N THR A 175 -1.69 10.45 2.31
CA THR A 175 -0.85 11.47 2.99
C THR A 175 -1.27 12.88 2.61
N THR A 176 -1.86 13.07 1.43
CA THR A 176 -2.29 14.38 0.92
C THR A 176 -3.49 15.00 1.64
N VAL A 177 -4.18 14.21 2.48
CA VAL A 177 -5.26 14.73 3.35
C VAL A 177 -4.72 15.53 4.52
N TYR A 178 -3.41 15.49 4.78
CA TYR A 178 -2.72 16.26 5.82
C TYR A 178 -1.97 17.43 5.18
N PRO A 179 -2.42 18.68 5.38
CA PRO A 179 -1.83 19.84 4.70
C PRO A 179 -0.35 20.09 5.00
N GLU A 180 0.12 19.61 6.16
CA GLU A 180 1.51 19.75 6.63
C GLU A 180 2.47 18.70 6.03
N VAL A 181 1.96 17.67 5.37
CA VAL A 181 2.77 16.61 4.76
C VAL A 181 3.19 17.01 3.35
N ASP A 182 4.45 16.74 3.03
CA ASP A 182 4.94 16.95 1.67
C ASP A 182 4.18 16.07 0.66
N ARG A 183 3.99 16.60 -0.53
CA ARG A 183 3.29 15.95 -1.62
C ARG A 183 4.25 15.29 -2.63
N GLU A 184 5.55 15.23 -2.29
CA GLU A 184 6.54 14.52 -3.09
C GLU A 184 6.42 13.01 -2.89
N MET A 185 6.22 12.28 -3.99
CA MET A 185 6.09 10.82 -3.99
C MET A 185 7.43 10.14 -3.76
N GLY A 186 7.40 9.04 -3.01
CA GLY A 186 8.56 8.19 -2.80
C GLY A 186 9.01 7.46 -4.07
N VAL A 187 8.05 7.11 -4.94
CA VAL A 187 8.27 6.63 -6.33
C VAL A 187 7.46 7.52 -7.25
N SER A 188 8.11 8.17 -8.20
CA SER A 188 7.49 9.16 -9.08
C SER A 188 6.80 8.55 -10.30
N PHE A 189 5.94 9.35 -10.95
CA PHE A 189 5.40 9.08 -12.28
C PHE A 189 6.20 9.80 -13.36
N GLY A 190 6.82 9.07 -14.27
CA GLY A 190 7.59 9.62 -15.38
C GLY A 190 8.70 10.54 -14.88
N GLY A 191 8.49 11.82 -14.88
CA GLY A 191 9.40 12.84 -14.32
C GLY A 191 8.75 13.65 -13.19
N SER A 192 7.45 13.41 -12.90
CA SER A 192 6.73 14.13 -11.87
C SER A 192 6.91 13.47 -10.51
N ARG A 193 7.51 14.21 -9.58
CA ARG A 193 7.66 13.77 -8.19
C ARG A 193 6.47 14.17 -7.32
N ARG A 194 5.71 15.19 -7.72
CA ARG A 194 4.57 15.66 -6.92
C ARG A 194 3.27 15.02 -7.37
N VAL A 195 2.55 14.41 -6.44
CA VAL A 195 1.29 13.72 -6.69
C VAL A 195 0.21 14.64 -7.30
N ASP A 196 0.27 15.94 -6.99
CA ASP A 196 -0.63 16.98 -7.49
C ASP A 196 -0.17 17.62 -8.81
N GLN A 197 0.85 17.07 -9.46
CA GLN A 197 1.38 17.54 -10.76
C GLN A 197 1.50 16.41 -11.79
N VAL A 198 1.07 15.20 -11.45
CA VAL A 198 1.07 14.05 -12.37
C VAL A 198 0.07 14.32 -13.50
N THR A 199 0.51 14.13 -14.73
CA THR A 199 -0.31 14.25 -15.95
C THR A 199 -0.43 12.91 -16.67
N ARG A 200 -1.33 12.81 -17.63
CA ARG A 200 -1.50 11.58 -18.46
C ARG A 200 -0.21 11.17 -19.18
N SER A 201 0.63 12.14 -19.60
CA SER A 201 1.90 11.82 -20.26
C SER A 201 2.88 11.11 -19.34
N GLU A 202 2.93 11.48 -18.07
CA GLU A 202 3.79 10.84 -17.07
C GLU A 202 3.28 9.46 -16.67
N VAL A 203 1.95 9.29 -16.59
CA VAL A 203 1.33 7.97 -16.40
C VAL A 203 1.66 7.05 -17.58
N ALA A 204 1.54 7.54 -18.84
CA ALA A 204 1.90 6.79 -20.03
C ALA A 204 3.39 6.39 -20.04
N ALA A 205 4.29 7.32 -19.66
CA ALA A 205 5.72 7.04 -19.56
C ALA A 205 6.03 5.98 -18.50
N THR A 206 5.36 6.05 -17.35
CA THR A 206 5.51 5.04 -16.28
C THR A 206 4.97 3.67 -16.72
N ALA A 207 3.81 3.62 -17.37
CA ALA A 207 3.26 2.39 -17.94
C ALA A 207 4.24 1.72 -18.91
N LYS A 208 4.90 2.52 -19.76
CA LYS A 208 5.93 2.04 -20.67
C LYS A 208 7.15 1.51 -19.92
N ALA A 209 7.63 2.22 -18.89
CA ALA A 209 8.75 1.80 -18.05
C ALA A 209 8.45 0.48 -17.34
N CYS A 210 7.22 0.28 -16.87
CA CYS A 210 6.75 -0.98 -16.29
C CYS A 210 6.45 -2.08 -17.33
N GLY A 211 6.57 -1.79 -18.63
CA GLY A 211 6.30 -2.77 -19.70
C GLY A 211 4.82 -3.08 -19.93
N VAL A 212 3.92 -2.24 -19.43
CA VAL A 212 2.46 -2.35 -19.64
C VAL A 212 2.07 -1.80 -21.01
N GLY A 213 2.79 -0.78 -21.50
CA GLY A 213 2.49 -0.05 -22.72
C GLY A 213 1.56 1.14 -22.46
N GLU A 214 1.84 2.24 -23.17
CA GLU A 214 1.21 3.55 -22.94
C GLU A 214 -0.32 3.51 -23.03
N LYS A 215 -0.85 2.92 -24.12
CA LYS A 215 -2.29 2.85 -24.36
C LYS A 215 -3.02 2.08 -23.25
N ARG A 216 -2.47 0.91 -22.86
CA ARG A 216 -3.08 0.08 -21.81
C ARG A 216 -3.00 0.79 -20.45
N GLY A 217 -1.86 1.42 -20.13
CA GLY A 217 -1.71 2.16 -18.88
C GLY A 217 -2.69 3.33 -18.76
N LEU A 218 -2.97 4.05 -19.86
CA LEU A 218 -3.98 5.11 -19.85
C LEU A 218 -5.40 4.57 -19.73
N MET A 219 -5.70 3.41 -20.32
CA MET A 219 -7.00 2.75 -20.11
C MET A 219 -7.19 2.35 -18.64
N GLU A 220 -6.18 1.77 -18.03
CA GLU A 220 -6.21 1.39 -16.61
C GLU A 220 -6.35 2.60 -15.68
N LEU A 221 -5.69 3.72 -16.00
CA LEU A 221 -5.91 5.00 -15.31
C LEU A 221 -7.37 5.44 -15.39
N ASP A 222 -7.95 5.43 -16.59
CA ASP A 222 -9.33 5.86 -16.82
C ASP A 222 -10.33 4.96 -16.07
N GLU A 223 -10.13 3.64 -16.09
CA GLU A 223 -10.91 2.66 -15.34
C GLU A 223 -10.80 2.93 -13.83
N THR A 224 -9.58 3.14 -13.32
CA THR A 224 -9.38 3.46 -11.91
C THR A 224 -10.04 4.78 -11.49
N ILE A 225 -9.95 5.81 -12.33
CA ILE A 225 -10.62 7.12 -12.08
C ILE A 225 -12.14 6.97 -11.99
N GLU A 226 -12.73 6.08 -12.79
CA GLU A 226 -14.17 5.81 -12.79
C GLU A 226 -14.58 4.99 -11.55
N GLU A 227 -13.84 3.95 -11.22
CA GLU A 227 -14.21 2.98 -10.17
C GLU A 227 -13.84 3.44 -8.74
N PHE A 228 -12.76 4.21 -8.59
CA PHE A 228 -12.22 4.60 -7.29
C PHE A 228 -13.24 5.27 -6.36
N PRO A 229 -14.09 6.25 -6.79
CA PRO A 229 -15.04 6.89 -5.89
C PRO A 229 -16.07 5.93 -5.29
N ALA A 230 -16.54 4.96 -6.07
CA ALA A 230 -17.49 3.96 -5.60
C ALA A 230 -16.83 2.95 -4.66
N ALA A 231 -15.61 2.50 -4.97
CA ALA A 231 -14.83 1.62 -4.11
C ALA A 231 -14.49 2.28 -2.77
N LEU A 232 -14.10 3.55 -2.78
CA LEU A 232 -13.83 4.34 -1.57
C LEU A 232 -15.10 4.46 -0.71
N GLN A 233 -16.23 4.84 -1.30
CA GLN A 233 -17.50 5.00 -0.59
C GLN A 233 -17.93 3.69 0.09
N ALA A 234 -17.91 2.57 -0.64
CA ALA A 234 -18.26 1.27 -0.10
C ALA A 234 -17.30 0.80 1.00
N SER A 235 -16.03 1.21 0.96
CA SER A 235 -15.05 0.92 2.01
C SER A 235 -15.32 1.71 3.28
N VAL A 236 -15.66 2.98 3.14
CA VAL A 236 -16.06 3.84 4.26
C VAL A 236 -17.31 3.29 4.95
N GLU A 237 -18.36 2.97 4.18
CA GLU A 237 -19.60 2.40 4.71
C GLU A 237 -19.33 1.11 5.50
N ALA A 238 -18.53 0.20 4.94
CA ALA A 238 -18.20 -1.05 5.62
C ALA A 238 -17.40 -0.87 6.92
N ILE A 239 -16.61 0.20 7.03
CA ILE A 239 -15.85 0.53 8.25
C ILE A 239 -16.77 1.23 9.27
N CYS A 240 -17.67 2.11 8.82
CA CYS A 240 -18.70 2.72 9.67
C CYS A 240 -19.64 1.66 10.27
N ASP A 241 -20.06 0.66 9.50
CA ASP A 241 -20.89 -0.46 9.97
C ASP A 241 -20.22 -1.30 11.08
N GLN A 242 -18.88 -1.23 11.20
CA GLN A 242 -18.13 -1.83 12.29
C GLN A 242 -18.03 -0.93 13.54
N GLY A 243 -18.66 0.26 13.52
CA GLY A 243 -18.68 1.22 14.63
C GLY A 243 -17.58 2.29 14.56
N PHE A 244 -16.88 2.45 13.43
CA PHE A 244 -15.83 3.46 13.26
C PHE A 244 -16.34 4.63 12.40
N GLU A 245 -17.30 5.39 12.90
CA GLU A 245 -18.01 6.47 12.18
C GLU A 245 -17.07 7.58 11.64
N LEU A 246 -15.91 7.79 12.27
CA LEU A 246 -14.90 8.74 11.78
C LEU A 246 -14.28 8.36 10.42
N ALA A 247 -14.56 7.16 9.91
CA ALA A 247 -14.19 6.77 8.54
C ALA A 247 -14.91 7.64 7.50
N GLU A 248 -16.12 8.14 7.78
CA GLU A 248 -16.85 9.04 6.88
C GLU A 248 -16.06 10.33 6.65
N GLU A 249 -15.59 10.98 7.73
CA GLU A 249 -14.76 12.18 7.66
C GLU A 249 -13.48 11.91 6.84
N MET A 250 -12.81 10.78 7.06
CA MET A 250 -11.60 10.42 6.34
C MET A 250 -11.87 10.17 4.85
N GLY A 251 -12.94 9.44 4.54
CA GLY A 251 -13.39 9.20 3.17
C GLY A 251 -13.68 10.50 2.40
N ASP A 252 -14.34 11.45 3.04
CA ASP A 252 -14.62 12.76 2.46
C ASP A 252 -13.34 13.56 2.16
N ARG A 253 -12.36 13.52 3.06
CA ARG A 253 -11.04 14.16 2.86
C ARG A 253 -10.33 13.55 1.64
N ILE A 254 -10.27 12.22 1.55
CA ILE A 254 -9.64 11.49 0.43
C ILE A 254 -10.37 11.81 -0.88
N LYS A 255 -11.70 11.70 -0.90
CA LYS A 255 -12.53 12.00 -2.06
C LYS A 255 -12.33 13.43 -2.58
N LYS A 256 -12.33 14.40 -1.67
CA LYS A 256 -12.13 15.82 -2.01
C LYS A 256 -10.77 16.07 -2.65
N ASP A 257 -9.71 15.45 -2.14
CA ASP A 257 -8.36 15.60 -2.67
C ASP A 257 -8.21 14.86 -4.02
N PHE A 258 -8.77 13.65 -4.14
CA PHE A 258 -8.83 12.89 -5.40
C PHE A 258 -9.52 13.69 -6.52
N LEU A 259 -10.67 14.30 -6.26
CA LEU A 259 -11.42 15.06 -7.26
C LEU A 259 -10.60 16.22 -7.83
N LYS A 260 -9.81 16.91 -7.00
CA LYS A 260 -8.90 17.98 -7.46
C LYS A 260 -7.81 17.44 -8.39
N ARG A 261 -7.22 16.28 -8.05
CA ARG A 261 -6.15 15.67 -8.87
C ARG A 261 -6.70 15.08 -10.16
N ARG A 262 -7.93 14.55 -10.13
CA ARG A 262 -8.61 14.04 -11.33
C ARG A 262 -8.75 15.10 -12.41
N GLU A 263 -8.93 16.39 -12.08
CA GLU A 263 -9.03 17.50 -13.04
C GLU A 263 -7.75 17.64 -13.88
N LEU A 264 -6.60 17.20 -13.37
CA LEU A 264 -5.32 17.21 -14.11
C LEU A 264 -5.23 16.10 -15.17
N MET A 265 -6.15 15.13 -15.12
CA MET A 265 -6.20 13.98 -16.03
C MET A 265 -7.21 14.16 -17.18
N ALA A 266 -7.87 15.31 -17.26
CA ALA A 266 -8.83 15.64 -18.29
C ALA A 266 -8.18 15.93 -19.67
#